data_aef88b5e6805e3af4eddf1e63bd6903a
#
_entry.id   aef88b5e6805e3af4eddf1e63bd6903a
#
_cell.length_a   1.000
_cell.length_b   1.000
_cell.length_c   1.000
_cell.angle_alpha   90.00
_cell.angle_beta   90.00
_cell.angle_gamma   90.00
#
_symmetry.space_group_name_H-M   'P 1'
#
loop_
_entity.id
_entity.type
_entity.pdbx_description
1 polymer ?
#
loop_
_entity_poly.entity_id
_entity_poly.type
_entity_poly.pdbx_seq_one_letter_code
_entity_poly.pdbx_strand_id
1 'polypeptide(L)'
;YTQEKYTFGNGNYAMRIVEGQPIGAFYGYRYKGVYQNTNETYAKDAAGNVMYDVNGKPITMRNGSTLVYPGDAKYEDVNKDGVINEKDIVYLGNANPKLIFGGGFSLKWKDLSLTTVFYGRLGQKVINSARMNLENMYGKDNQSTAVLNRWRSEGDQTDIPRALYGMGYNYLGSDRFVEDATYVRLKTLTLCYNVPKKFLSKLGWGISACKIYATGYDLFTFTSYSGQEPEVGMPSAKSLVKDNATTPVSKRYVFNINLNF
;
A
#
# COMPACT_ATOMS: atom_id res chain seq x y z
N TYR A 1 -16.54 21.54 -9.73
CA TYR A 1 -15.27 22.24 -9.50
C TYR A 1 -14.12 21.23 -9.54
N THR A 2 -13.26 21.33 -10.54
CA THR A 2 -12.06 20.48 -10.65
C THR A 2 -10.85 21.28 -10.20
N GLN A 3 -10.24 20.90 -9.10
CA GLN A 3 -8.94 21.40 -8.73
C GLN A 3 -7.90 20.33 -9.03
N GLU A 4 -6.94 20.65 -9.90
CA GLU A 4 -5.85 19.75 -10.26
C GLU A 4 -4.51 20.32 -9.80
N LYS A 5 -3.69 19.45 -9.22
CA LYS A 5 -2.30 19.72 -8.95
C LYS A 5 -1.48 18.51 -9.41
N TYR A 6 -0.73 18.70 -10.49
CA TYR A 6 0.15 17.66 -11.02
C TYR A 6 1.38 18.28 -11.70
N THR A 7 2.51 17.59 -11.56
CA THR A 7 3.73 17.85 -12.33
C THR A 7 4.21 16.51 -12.85
N PHE A 8 4.36 16.41 -14.18
CA PHE A 8 4.87 15.20 -14.80
C PHE A 8 6.26 14.84 -14.27
N GLY A 9 6.45 13.61 -13.82
CA GLY A 9 7.72 13.14 -13.30
C GLY A 9 7.60 11.90 -12.43
N ASN A 10 8.74 11.29 -12.20
CA ASN A 10 8.87 10.11 -11.37
C ASN A 10 8.33 10.35 -9.95
N GLY A 11 7.63 9.34 -9.42
CA GLY A 11 7.08 9.38 -8.06
C GLY A 11 5.90 10.30 -7.85
N ASN A 12 5.46 11.04 -8.86
CA ASN A 12 4.38 12.00 -8.75
C ASN A 12 3.02 11.36 -9.06
N TYR A 13 2.06 11.60 -8.17
CA TYR A 13 0.64 11.29 -8.37
C TYR A 13 -0.14 12.58 -8.53
N ALA A 14 -1.13 12.57 -9.40
CA ALA A 14 -2.02 13.72 -9.53
C ALA A 14 -3.01 13.75 -8.36
N MET A 15 -3.31 14.96 -7.91
CA MET A 15 -4.37 15.23 -6.95
C MET A 15 -5.46 16.01 -7.66
N ARG A 16 -6.61 15.38 -7.80
CA ARG A 16 -7.79 15.95 -8.48
C ARG A 16 -9.00 15.86 -7.58
N ILE A 17 -9.81 16.91 -7.56
CA ILE A 17 -11.16 16.87 -6.98
C ILE A 17 -12.11 16.85 -8.18
N VAL A 18 -12.76 15.72 -8.38
CA VAL A 18 -13.66 15.48 -9.52
C VAL A 18 -15.04 15.14 -8.97
N GLU A 19 -16.08 15.73 -9.55
CA GLU A 19 -17.46 15.41 -9.21
C GLU A 19 -17.75 13.91 -9.39
N GLY A 20 -18.44 13.32 -8.42
CA GLY A 20 -18.73 11.88 -8.40
C GLY A 20 -17.56 10.98 -7.96
N GLN A 21 -16.39 11.55 -7.63
CA GLN A 21 -15.26 10.79 -7.11
C GLN A 21 -14.98 11.13 -5.63
N PRO A 22 -14.46 10.19 -4.84
CA PRO A 22 -14.11 10.44 -3.44
C PRO A 22 -13.02 11.51 -3.31
N ILE A 23 -13.13 12.37 -2.28
CA ILE A 23 -12.05 13.29 -1.92
C ILE A 23 -10.85 12.45 -1.44
N GLY A 24 -9.62 12.85 -1.81
CA GLY A 24 -8.40 12.10 -1.50
C GLY A 24 -8.16 10.90 -2.43
N ALA A 25 -8.84 10.88 -3.57
CA ALA A 25 -8.60 9.90 -4.62
C ALA A 25 -7.18 10.02 -5.21
N PHE A 26 -6.62 8.89 -5.58
CA PHE A 26 -5.31 8.78 -6.25
C PHE A 26 -5.51 8.77 -7.75
N TYR A 27 -4.76 9.58 -8.45
CA TYR A 27 -4.73 9.62 -9.90
C TYR A 27 -3.29 9.46 -10.38
N GLY A 28 -3.09 8.68 -11.42
CA GLY A 28 -1.79 8.37 -12.00
C GLY A 28 -1.93 7.47 -13.20
N TYR A 29 -0.87 6.77 -13.54
CA TYR A 29 -0.81 5.95 -14.74
C TYR A 29 -1.17 4.50 -14.46
N ARG A 30 -1.73 3.80 -15.46
CA ARG A 30 -1.86 2.35 -15.42
C ARG A 30 -0.58 1.71 -15.91
N TYR A 31 0.04 0.92 -15.05
CA TYR A 31 1.24 0.16 -15.36
C TYR A 31 0.87 -1.11 -16.13
N LYS A 32 1.57 -1.35 -17.24
CA LYS A 32 1.36 -2.51 -18.12
C LYS A 32 2.57 -3.44 -18.20
N GLY A 33 3.51 -3.32 -17.26
CA GLY A 33 4.75 -4.10 -17.27
C GLY A 33 5.90 -3.35 -17.91
N VAL A 34 6.71 -4.06 -18.66
CA VAL A 34 7.95 -3.58 -19.28
C VAL A 34 7.87 -3.79 -20.80
N TYR A 35 8.40 -2.87 -21.58
CA TYR A 35 8.59 -3.08 -23.02
C TYR A 35 9.62 -4.20 -23.23
N GLN A 36 9.19 -5.35 -23.77
CA GLN A 36 10.06 -6.53 -23.88
C GLN A 36 11.04 -6.44 -25.05
N ASN A 37 10.66 -5.77 -26.11
CA ASN A 37 11.45 -5.64 -27.33
C ASN A 37 11.13 -4.32 -28.05
N THR A 38 11.88 -4.00 -29.10
CA THR A 38 11.71 -2.77 -29.89
C THR A 38 10.32 -2.64 -30.53
N ASN A 39 9.71 -3.72 -30.98
CA ASN A 39 8.39 -3.66 -31.61
C ASN A 39 7.28 -3.23 -30.65
N GLU A 40 7.44 -3.53 -29.36
CA GLU A 40 6.50 -3.09 -28.33
C GLU A 40 6.61 -1.60 -28.03
N THR A 41 7.73 -0.95 -28.33
CA THR A 41 7.93 0.48 -28.09
C THR A 41 7.24 1.37 -29.11
N TYR A 42 6.69 0.81 -30.19
CA TYR A 42 6.00 1.60 -31.20
C TYR A 42 4.59 2.03 -30.73
N ALA A 43 4.27 3.30 -31.00
CA ALA A 43 2.95 3.85 -30.74
C ALA A 43 1.89 3.14 -31.58
N LYS A 44 0.70 2.92 -31.00
CA LYS A 44 -0.40 2.22 -31.65
C LYS A 44 -1.65 3.07 -31.59
N ASP A 45 -2.38 3.10 -32.69
CA ASP A 45 -3.69 3.75 -32.79
C ASP A 45 -4.77 3.00 -31.97
N ALA A 46 -6.00 3.52 -32.00
CA ALA A 46 -7.13 2.92 -31.29
C ALA A 46 -7.51 1.52 -31.82
N ALA A 47 -7.17 1.19 -33.06
CA ALA A 47 -7.36 -0.13 -33.66
C ALA A 47 -6.22 -1.10 -33.36
N GLY A 48 -5.12 -0.62 -32.72
CA GLY A 48 -3.95 -1.43 -32.39
C GLY A 48 -2.87 -1.48 -33.48
N ASN A 49 -3.03 -0.73 -34.58
CA ASN A 49 -2.05 -0.65 -35.64
C ASN A 49 -0.89 0.26 -35.24
N VAL A 50 0.32 -0.08 -35.72
CA VAL A 50 1.50 0.78 -35.52
C VAL A 50 1.30 2.11 -36.25
N MET A 51 1.58 3.21 -35.56
CA MET A 51 1.55 4.55 -36.13
C MET A 51 2.87 4.85 -36.86
N TYR A 52 2.79 5.55 -37.97
CA TYR A 52 3.94 5.92 -38.79
C TYR A 52 4.03 7.44 -38.97
N ASP A 53 5.25 7.94 -39.04
CA ASP A 53 5.51 9.34 -39.40
C ASP A 53 5.30 9.61 -40.90
N VAL A 54 5.49 10.86 -41.29
CA VAL A 54 5.34 11.29 -42.69
C VAL A 54 6.33 10.64 -43.68
N ASN A 55 7.38 10.04 -43.16
CA ASN A 55 8.41 9.32 -43.90
C ASN A 55 8.20 7.80 -43.92
N GLY A 56 7.09 7.31 -43.35
CA GLY A 56 6.80 5.88 -43.21
C GLY A 56 7.62 5.16 -42.15
N LYS A 57 8.23 5.88 -41.19
CA LYS A 57 8.96 5.28 -40.07
C LYS A 57 8.03 5.08 -38.90
N PRO A 58 8.07 3.92 -38.19
CA PRO A 58 7.30 3.69 -36.97
C PRO A 58 7.57 4.77 -35.92
N ILE A 59 6.52 5.33 -35.34
CA ILE A 59 6.61 6.29 -34.24
C ILE A 59 6.90 5.53 -32.95
N THR A 60 8.01 5.87 -32.29
CA THR A 60 8.33 5.32 -30.97
C THR A 60 7.59 6.09 -29.89
N MET A 61 7.00 5.37 -28.94
CA MET A 61 6.38 5.92 -27.73
C MET A 61 7.32 6.84 -26.96
N ARG A 62 6.75 7.78 -26.23
CA ARG A 62 7.48 8.68 -25.35
C ARG A 62 6.86 8.72 -23.97
N ASN A 63 7.70 8.87 -22.95
CA ASN A 63 7.28 9.30 -21.62
C ASN A 63 7.62 10.80 -21.50
N GLY A 64 6.61 11.68 -21.63
CA GLY A 64 6.83 13.10 -21.83
C GLY A 64 7.65 13.38 -23.10
N SER A 65 8.82 14.01 -22.95
CA SER A 65 9.74 14.28 -24.06
C SER A 65 10.73 13.15 -24.33
N THR A 66 10.85 12.14 -23.45
CA THR A 66 11.86 11.08 -23.51
C THR A 66 11.35 9.87 -24.29
N LEU A 67 12.12 9.43 -25.29
CA LEU A 67 11.83 8.18 -26.01
C LEU A 67 11.90 6.99 -25.05
N VAL A 68 11.03 6.01 -25.24
CA VAL A 68 11.09 4.75 -24.55
C VAL A 68 11.94 3.72 -25.32
N TYR A 69 12.54 2.80 -24.59
CA TYR A 69 13.38 1.73 -25.09
C TYR A 69 12.94 0.39 -24.51
N PRO A 70 13.35 -0.76 -25.09
CA PRO A 70 13.19 -2.04 -24.44
C PRO A 70 13.74 -2.02 -23.01
N GLY A 71 13.00 -2.63 -22.10
CA GLY A 71 13.29 -2.60 -20.66
C GLY A 71 12.72 -1.43 -19.89
N ASP A 72 12.20 -0.40 -20.54
CA ASP A 72 11.54 0.71 -19.87
C ASP A 72 10.13 0.33 -19.38
N ALA A 73 9.67 1.03 -18.36
CA ALA A 73 8.31 0.90 -17.83
C ALA A 73 7.27 1.26 -18.91
N LYS A 74 6.30 0.37 -19.09
CA LYS A 74 5.22 0.50 -20.03
C LYS A 74 3.98 0.99 -19.29
N TYR A 75 3.48 2.16 -19.67
CA TYR A 75 2.23 2.73 -19.19
C TYR A 75 1.16 2.71 -20.27
N GLU A 76 -0.10 2.73 -19.86
CA GLU A 76 -1.22 2.79 -20.78
C GLU A 76 -1.33 4.18 -21.39
N ASP A 77 -1.22 4.24 -22.70
CA ASP A 77 -1.56 5.41 -23.51
C ASP A 77 -3.07 5.42 -23.72
N VAL A 78 -3.77 6.24 -22.93
CA VAL A 78 -5.23 6.23 -22.86
C VAL A 78 -5.85 6.93 -24.08
N ASN A 79 -5.24 8.02 -24.52
CA ASN A 79 -5.73 8.82 -25.63
C ASN A 79 -5.15 8.40 -27.00
N LYS A 80 -4.19 7.44 -27.00
CA LYS A 80 -3.55 6.89 -28.19
C LYS A 80 -2.81 7.91 -29.05
N ASP A 81 -2.15 8.89 -28.40
CA ASP A 81 -1.35 9.90 -29.10
C ASP A 81 0.15 9.53 -29.20
N GLY A 82 0.57 8.41 -28.60
CA GLY A 82 1.94 7.92 -28.60
C GLY A 82 2.83 8.57 -27.53
N VAL A 83 2.26 9.38 -26.65
CA VAL A 83 3.01 10.10 -25.59
C VAL A 83 2.33 9.94 -24.26
N ILE A 84 3.00 9.34 -23.30
CA ILE A 84 2.53 9.29 -21.91
C ILE A 84 2.72 10.66 -21.27
N ASN A 85 1.61 11.30 -20.91
CA ASN A 85 1.57 12.62 -20.32
C ASN A 85 0.33 12.80 -19.40
N GLU A 86 -0.03 14.05 -19.05
CA GLU A 86 -1.13 14.34 -18.13
C GLU A 86 -2.50 13.85 -18.63
N LYS A 87 -2.66 13.60 -19.94
CA LYS A 87 -3.92 13.13 -20.55
C LYS A 87 -4.17 11.63 -20.28
N ASP A 88 -3.12 10.89 -19.89
CA ASP A 88 -3.19 9.45 -19.60
C ASP A 88 -3.41 9.16 -18.11
N ILE A 89 -3.60 10.21 -17.32
CA ILE A 89 -3.84 10.08 -15.89
C ILE A 89 -5.27 9.61 -15.66
N VAL A 90 -5.41 8.49 -14.93
CA VAL A 90 -6.67 7.85 -14.60
C VAL A 90 -6.85 7.70 -13.08
N TYR A 91 -8.08 7.45 -12.65
CA TYR A 91 -8.40 7.12 -11.27
C TYR A 91 -7.80 5.74 -10.89
N LEU A 92 -7.05 5.69 -9.79
CA LEU A 92 -6.39 4.47 -9.30
C LEU A 92 -7.00 3.92 -8.00
N GLY A 93 -7.81 4.72 -7.32
CA GLY A 93 -8.42 4.35 -6.05
C GLY A 93 -8.37 5.49 -5.04
N ASN A 94 -8.71 5.16 -3.79
CA ASN A 94 -8.68 6.13 -2.69
C ASN A 94 -8.34 5.46 -1.36
N ALA A 95 -7.96 6.28 -0.38
CA ALA A 95 -7.58 5.83 0.95
C ALA A 95 -8.77 5.68 1.92
N ASN A 96 -9.97 6.09 1.52
CA ASN A 96 -11.14 5.98 2.40
C ASN A 96 -11.59 4.52 2.47
N PRO A 97 -11.65 3.92 3.65
CA PRO A 97 -12.17 2.57 3.80
C PRO A 97 -13.66 2.52 3.47
N LYS A 98 -14.09 1.47 2.79
CA LYS A 98 -15.53 1.22 2.53
C LYS A 98 -16.27 0.79 3.78
N LEU A 99 -15.56 0.12 4.70
CA LEU A 99 -16.09 -0.35 5.96
C LEU A 99 -15.04 -0.23 7.05
N ILE A 100 -15.43 0.35 8.18
CA ILE A 100 -14.68 0.33 9.43
C ILE A 100 -15.53 -0.43 10.44
N PHE A 101 -14.95 -1.40 11.12
CA PHE A 101 -15.65 -2.18 12.11
C PHE A 101 -14.80 -2.45 13.34
N GLY A 102 -15.47 -2.64 14.47
CA GLY A 102 -14.88 -3.13 15.69
C GLY A 102 -15.84 -4.09 16.36
N GLY A 103 -15.32 -5.11 16.99
CA GLY A 103 -16.12 -6.10 17.69
C GLY A 103 -15.25 -7.00 18.56
N GLY A 104 -15.89 -7.76 19.44
CA GLY A 104 -15.18 -8.70 20.30
C GLY A 104 -16.13 -9.68 20.95
N PHE A 105 -15.55 -10.64 21.64
CA PHE A 105 -16.31 -11.60 22.42
C PHE A 105 -15.61 -11.88 23.73
N SER A 106 -16.37 -12.35 24.72
CA SER A 106 -15.86 -12.87 25.99
C SER A 106 -16.35 -14.26 26.22
N LEU A 107 -15.42 -15.16 26.55
CA LEU A 107 -15.70 -16.54 26.94
C LEU A 107 -15.34 -16.71 28.42
N LYS A 108 -16.23 -17.34 29.18
CA LYS A 108 -15.99 -17.67 30.58
C LYS A 108 -16.13 -19.16 30.79
N TRP A 109 -15.10 -19.75 31.37
CA TRP A 109 -15.10 -21.15 31.76
C TRP A 109 -14.57 -21.27 33.19
N LYS A 110 -15.46 -21.61 34.16
CA LYS A 110 -15.15 -21.63 35.59
C LYS A 110 -14.52 -20.31 36.05
N ASP A 111 -13.31 -20.36 36.53
CA ASP A 111 -12.53 -19.23 37.06
C ASP A 111 -11.72 -18.51 35.97
N LEU A 112 -11.74 -18.99 34.73
CA LEU A 112 -11.01 -18.40 33.61
C LEU A 112 -11.96 -17.62 32.71
N SER A 113 -11.53 -16.45 32.25
CA SER A 113 -12.24 -15.71 31.21
C SER A 113 -11.26 -15.17 30.17
N LEU A 114 -11.66 -15.29 28.91
CA LEU A 114 -10.95 -14.78 27.75
C LEU A 114 -11.78 -13.68 27.11
N THR A 115 -11.19 -12.51 26.91
CA THR A 115 -11.84 -11.41 26.22
C THR A 115 -10.97 -10.98 25.03
N THR A 116 -11.61 -10.81 23.87
CA THR A 116 -10.94 -10.39 22.64
C THR A 116 -11.61 -9.14 22.09
N VAL A 117 -10.82 -8.27 21.46
CA VAL A 117 -11.31 -7.13 20.69
C VAL A 117 -10.60 -7.11 19.35
N PHE A 118 -11.37 -7.05 18.28
CA PHE A 118 -10.91 -6.91 16.92
C PHE A 118 -11.27 -5.53 16.37
N TYR A 119 -10.46 -5.03 15.48
CA TYR A 119 -10.70 -3.82 14.71
C TYR A 119 -10.24 -4.04 13.28
N GLY A 120 -10.96 -3.48 12.32
CA GLY A 120 -10.58 -3.61 10.92
C GLY A 120 -11.07 -2.48 10.04
N ARG A 121 -10.37 -2.31 8.92
CA ARG A 121 -10.75 -1.43 7.81
C ARG A 121 -10.68 -2.21 6.52
N LEU A 122 -11.71 -2.12 5.71
CA LEU A 122 -11.82 -2.85 4.45
C LEU A 122 -11.97 -1.90 3.28
N GLY A 123 -11.32 -2.23 2.16
CA GLY A 123 -11.48 -1.57 0.88
C GLY A 123 -10.78 -0.21 0.77
N GLN A 124 -9.80 0.07 1.60
CA GLN A 124 -8.92 1.22 1.49
C GLN A 124 -7.68 0.88 0.66
N LYS A 125 -7.13 1.88 -0.05
CA LYS A 125 -5.86 1.76 -0.75
C LYS A 125 -4.84 2.75 -0.20
N VAL A 126 -3.56 2.44 -0.38
CA VAL A 126 -2.42 3.27 0.04
C VAL A 126 -1.38 3.29 -1.07
N ILE A 127 -0.73 4.43 -1.26
CA ILE A 127 0.45 4.54 -2.12
C ILE A 127 1.65 4.07 -1.29
N ASN A 128 2.22 2.92 -1.65
CA ASN A 128 3.44 2.40 -1.01
C ASN A 128 4.68 3.13 -1.55
N SER A 129 4.93 4.33 -1.01
CA SER A 129 6.08 5.15 -1.41
C SER A 129 7.40 4.55 -0.96
N ALA A 130 7.42 3.81 0.15
CA ALA A 130 8.60 3.11 0.61
C ALA A 130 9.05 2.07 -0.44
N ARG A 131 8.13 1.21 -0.91
CA ARG A 131 8.40 0.25 -1.98
C ARG A 131 8.82 0.95 -3.27
N MET A 132 8.14 2.02 -3.66
CA MET A 132 8.49 2.79 -4.85
C MET A 132 9.93 3.32 -4.78
N ASN A 133 10.36 3.83 -3.64
CA ASN A 133 11.72 4.33 -3.44
C ASN A 133 12.75 3.19 -3.45
N LEU A 134 12.41 2.02 -2.90
CA LEU A 134 13.29 0.84 -2.87
C LEU A 134 13.40 0.13 -4.22
N GLU A 135 12.50 0.39 -5.17
CA GLU A 135 12.49 -0.25 -6.49
C GLU A 135 12.79 0.72 -7.66
N ASN A 136 13.04 2.00 -7.40
CA ASN A 136 13.14 3.00 -8.46
C ASN A 136 14.42 2.91 -9.31
N MET A 137 15.52 2.41 -8.76
CA MET A 137 16.83 2.26 -9.43
C MET A 137 17.33 3.54 -10.11
N TYR A 138 16.91 4.70 -9.58
CA TYR A 138 17.18 6.01 -10.17
C TYR A 138 18.34 6.73 -9.49
N GLY A 139 18.52 6.51 -8.20
CA GLY A 139 19.47 7.19 -7.33
C GLY A 139 20.54 6.26 -6.75
N LYS A 140 21.14 6.72 -5.65
CA LYS A 140 22.17 6.02 -4.87
C LYS A 140 21.62 5.34 -3.62
N ASP A 141 20.30 5.40 -3.40
CA ASP A 141 19.67 4.87 -2.21
C ASP A 141 19.69 3.34 -2.19
N ASN A 142 19.56 2.77 -1.01
CA ASN A 142 19.44 1.35 -0.84
C ASN A 142 18.20 0.82 -1.56
N GLN A 143 18.31 -0.36 -2.15
CA GLN A 143 17.28 -1.00 -2.94
C GLN A 143 16.82 -2.30 -2.31
N SER A 144 15.60 -2.72 -2.62
CA SER A 144 15.10 -4.03 -2.25
C SER A 144 15.69 -5.13 -3.14
N THR A 145 15.65 -6.37 -2.67
CA THR A 145 16.08 -7.54 -3.45
C THR A 145 15.22 -7.77 -4.70
N ALA A 146 14.02 -7.20 -4.77
CA ALA A 146 13.15 -7.28 -5.94
C ALA A 146 13.85 -6.78 -7.22
N VAL A 147 14.72 -5.75 -7.12
CA VAL A 147 15.45 -5.19 -8.27
C VAL A 147 16.46 -6.17 -8.90
N LEU A 148 16.78 -7.27 -8.23
CA LEU A 148 17.60 -8.34 -8.82
C LEU A 148 16.91 -8.98 -10.03
N ASN A 149 15.58 -8.96 -10.05
CA ASN A 149 14.74 -9.49 -11.13
C ASN A 149 14.41 -8.42 -12.20
N ARG A 150 15.12 -7.29 -12.21
CA ARG A 150 14.90 -6.25 -13.23
C ARG A 150 15.20 -6.76 -14.64
N TRP A 151 14.58 -6.17 -15.62
CA TRP A 151 14.88 -6.40 -17.02
C TRP A 151 16.35 -6.01 -17.35
N ARG A 152 17.06 -6.85 -18.08
CA ARG A 152 18.47 -6.64 -18.48
C ARG A 152 18.68 -6.78 -19.99
N SER A 153 17.93 -7.69 -20.61
CA SER A 153 18.03 -7.99 -22.05
C SER A 153 16.72 -8.54 -22.60
N GLU A 154 16.57 -8.49 -23.91
CA GLU A 154 15.44 -9.13 -24.59
C GLU A 154 15.37 -10.61 -24.23
N GLY A 155 14.15 -11.08 -23.91
CA GLY A 155 13.88 -12.44 -23.44
C GLY A 155 13.69 -12.56 -21.94
N ASP A 156 14.05 -11.54 -21.14
CA ASP A 156 13.78 -11.53 -19.70
C ASP A 156 12.28 -11.46 -19.44
N GLN A 157 11.78 -12.36 -18.59
CA GLN A 157 10.38 -12.39 -18.17
C GLN A 157 10.24 -11.68 -16.83
N THR A 158 9.99 -10.38 -16.85
CA THR A 158 9.87 -9.55 -15.65
C THR A 158 8.93 -8.38 -15.86
N ASP A 159 8.34 -7.92 -14.75
CA ASP A 159 7.56 -6.68 -14.65
C ASP A 159 8.35 -5.53 -13.99
N ILE A 160 9.65 -5.74 -13.71
CA ILE A 160 10.52 -4.73 -13.11
C ILE A 160 11.37 -4.10 -14.20
N PRO A 161 11.28 -2.77 -14.42
CA PRO A 161 12.01 -2.08 -15.46
C PRO A 161 13.54 -2.19 -15.32
N ARG A 162 14.25 -1.89 -16.40
CA ARG A 162 15.71 -1.74 -16.38
C ARG A 162 16.13 -0.58 -15.47
N ALA A 163 17.35 -0.64 -14.95
CA ALA A 163 17.92 0.44 -14.15
C ALA A 163 18.32 1.63 -15.04
N LEU A 164 17.90 2.83 -14.64
CA LEU A 164 18.22 4.10 -15.30
C LEU A 164 18.68 5.12 -14.27
N TYR A 165 19.99 5.23 -14.09
CA TYR A 165 20.55 6.19 -13.12
C TYR A 165 20.38 7.63 -13.58
N GLY A 166 19.63 8.42 -12.79
CA GLY A 166 19.44 9.85 -13.03
C GLY A 166 18.66 10.20 -14.30
N MET A 167 18.04 9.24 -15.00
CA MET A 167 17.33 9.49 -16.25
C MET A 167 16.11 8.57 -16.43
N GLY A 168 15.28 8.90 -17.44
CA GLY A 168 14.10 8.12 -17.80
C GLY A 168 12.95 8.24 -16.80
N TYR A 169 11.84 7.57 -17.10
CA TYR A 169 10.58 7.64 -16.35
C TYR A 169 10.05 6.25 -15.99
N ASN A 170 10.90 5.42 -15.34
CA ASN A 170 10.55 4.04 -15.02
C ASN A 170 9.72 3.87 -13.73
N TYR A 171 9.46 4.96 -12.99
CA TYR A 171 8.64 4.91 -11.77
C TYR A 171 7.69 6.12 -11.65
N LEU A 172 6.99 6.43 -12.72
CA LEU A 172 5.85 7.36 -12.65
C LEU A 172 4.83 6.87 -11.63
N GLY A 173 4.13 7.81 -10.98
CA GLY A 173 3.05 7.50 -10.05
C GLY A 173 1.96 6.66 -10.74
N SER A 174 1.88 5.38 -10.40
CA SER A 174 1.05 4.41 -11.10
C SER A 174 0.41 3.40 -10.13
N ASP A 175 -0.50 2.59 -10.64
CA ASP A 175 -1.13 1.51 -9.87
C ASP A 175 -0.15 0.42 -9.43
N ARG A 176 1.06 0.35 -9.99
CA ARG A 176 2.13 -0.54 -9.54
C ARG A 176 2.43 -0.39 -8.04
N PHE A 177 2.30 0.81 -7.51
CA PHE A 177 2.63 1.14 -6.12
C PHE A 177 1.38 1.51 -5.30
N VAL A 178 0.18 1.35 -5.85
CA VAL A 178 -1.09 1.52 -5.12
C VAL A 178 -1.57 0.16 -4.67
N GLU A 179 -1.49 -0.10 -3.37
CA GLU A 179 -1.79 -1.39 -2.79
C GLU A 179 -3.09 -1.38 -1.98
N ASP A 180 -3.72 -2.54 -1.86
CA ASP A 180 -4.83 -2.75 -0.94
C ASP A 180 -4.29 -2.81 0.49
N ALA A 181 -4.73 -1.88 1.32
CA ALA A 181 -4.37 -1.79 2.73
C ALA A 181 -5.51 -2.24 3.66
N THR A 182 -6.39 -3.12 3.16
CA THR A 182 -7.37 -3.83 3.97
C THR A 182 -6.68 -4.60 5.08
N TYR A 183 -7.20 -4.49 6.32
CA TYR A 183 -6.68 -5.25 7.44
C TYR A 183 -7.72 -5.56 8.50
N VAL A 184 -7.46 -6.61 9.26
CA VAL A 184 -8.12 -6.95 10.52
C VAL A 184 -7.06 -7.17 11.59
N ARG A 185 -7.21 -6.49 12.73
CA ARG A 185 -6.24 -6.53 13.82
C ARG A 185 -6.89 -7.06 15.10
N LEU A 186 -6.21 -8.00 15.77
CA LEU A 186 -6.52 -8.37 17.15
C LEU A 186 -5.94 -7.30 18.08
N LYS A 187 -6.79 -6.31 18.41
CA LYS A 187 -6.42 -5.14 19.22
C LYS A 187 -6.11 -5.50 20.65
N THR A 188 -6.91 -6.40 21.23
CA THR A 188 -6.75 -6.79 22.62
C THR A 188 -7.12 -8.25 22.81
N LEU A 189 -6.28 -8.95 23.55
CA LEU A 189 -6.53 -10.29 24.05
C LEU A 189 -6.25 -10.29 25.55
N THR A 190 -7.28 -10.47 26.37
CA THR A 190 -7.14 -10.51 27.83
C THR A 190 -7.54 -11.87 28.36
N LEU A 191 -6.64 -12.51 29.06
CA LEU A 191 -6.90 -13.68 29.88
C LEU A 191 -6.99 -13.24 31.34
N CYS A 192 -8.10 -13.54 31.99
CA CYS A 192 -8.32 -13.26 33.41
C CYS A 192 -8.53 -14.57 34.15
N TYR A 193 -7.81 -14.75 35.25
CA TYR A 193 -7.98 -15.85 36.17
C TYR A 193 -8.46 -15.32 37.53
N ASN A 194 -9.63 -15.78 37.97
CA ASN A 194 -10.16 -15.51 39.32
C ASN A 194 -9.63 -16.59 40.26
N VAL A 195 -8.76 -16.22 41.19
CA VAL A 195 -8.22 -17.17 42.14
C VAL A 195 -9.32 -17.65 43.09
N PRO A 196 -9.61 -18.97 43.16
CA PRO A 196 -10.68 -19.48 44.00
C PRO A 196 -10.47 -19.14 45.49
N LYS A 197 -11.54 -18.78 46.18
CA LYS A 197 -11.50 -18.41 47.65
C LYS A 197 -10.82 -19.47 48.50
N LYS A 198 -10.96 -20.74 48.15
CA LYS A 198 -10.33 -21.86 48.86
C LYS A 198 -8.80 -21.76 48.91
N PHE A 199 -8.15 -21.13 47.91
CA PHE A 199 -6.72 -20.88 47.92
C PHE A 199 -6.37 -19.63 48.71
N LEU A 200 -7.18 -18.55 48.58
CA LEU A 200 -6.97 -17.28 49.27
C LEU A 200 -7.06 -17.45 50.81
N SER A 201 -8.05 -18.21 51.27
CA SER A 201 -8.24 -18.44 52.71
C SER A 201 -7.05 -19.19 53.37
N LYS A 202 -6.30 -19.97 52.61
CA LYS A 202 -5.09 -20.64 53.09
C LYS A 202 -3.90 -19.70 53.31
N LEU A 203 -3.87 -18.54 52.63
CA LEU A 203 -2.77 -17.57 52.75
C LEU A 203 -2.84 -16.73 54.00
N GLY A 204 -4.01 -16.63 54.67
CA GLY A 204 -4.15 -15.92 55.97
C GLY A 204 -3.94 -14.41 55.89
N TRP A 205 -3.90 -13.80 54.71
CA TRP A 205 -3.55 -12.37 54.49
C TRP A 205 -4.77 -11.45 54.45
N GLY A 206 -5.97 -11.91 54.79
CA GLY A 206 -7.19 -11.12 54.76
C GLY A 206 -7.69 -10.81 53.34
N ILE A 207 -7.13 -11.45 52.33
CA ILE A 207 -7.51 -11.22 50.92
C ILE A 207 -8.85 -11.90 50.65
N SER A 208 -9.86 -11.07 50.30
CA SER A 208 -11.23 -11.52 49.98
C SER A 208 -11.40 -11.96 48.53
N ALA A 209 -10.67 -11.35 47.60
CA ALA A 209 -10.64 -11.73 46.20
C ALA A 209 -9.28 -11.40 45.53
N CYS A 210 -8.88 -12.24 44.58
CA CYS A 210 -7.68 -12.01 43.75
C CYS A 210 -8.01 -12.33 42.30
N LYS A 211 -7.67 -11.39 41.39
CA LYS A 211 -7.79 -11.57 39.94
C LYS A 211 -6.45 -11.29 39.28
N ILE A 212 -6.01 -12.19 38.41
CA ILE A 212 -4.78 -12.10 37.65
C ILE A 212 -5.15 -11.90 36.18
N TYR A 213 -4.60 -10.87 35.56
CA TYR A 213 -4.83 -10.55 34.15
C TYR A 213 -3.51 -10.64 33.38
N ALA A 214 -3.57 -11.27 32.22
CA ALA A 214 -2.56 -11.18 31.19
C ALA A 214 -3.22 -10.57 29.94
N THR A 215 -2.78 -9.40 29.55
CA THR A 215 -3.35 -8.69 28.40
C THR A 215 -2.27 -8.45 27.35
N GLY A 216 -2.55 -8.86 26.13
CA GLY A 216 -1.77 -8.53 24.95
C GLY A 216 -2.50 -7.52 24.08
N TYR A 217 -1.77 -6.54 23.59
CA TYR A 217 -2.27 -5.52 22.66
C TYR A 217 -1.62 -5.64 21.31
N ASP A 218 -2.40 -5.38 20.24
CA ASP A 218 -1.95 -5.36 18.84
C ASP A 218 -1.15 -6.60 18.42
N LEU A 219 -1.62 -7.79 18.86
CA LEU A 219 -0.86 -9.03 18.75
C LEU A 219 -0.70 -9.51 17.30
N PHE A 220 -1.76 -9.40 16.49
CA PHE A 220 -1.79 -9.90 15.13
C PHE A 220 -2.52 -8.92 14.23
N THR A 221 -1.94 -8.66 13.05
CA THR A 221 -2.57 -7.92 11.96
C THR A 221 -2.64 -8.83 10.73
N PHE A 222 -3.84 -9.07 10.25
CA PHE A 222 -4.10 -9.85 9.03
C PHE A 222 -4.30 -8.86 7.89
N THR A 223 -3.42 -8.86 6.90
CA THR A 223 -3.42 -7.96 5.76
C THR A 223 -2.66 -8.56 4.59
N SER A 224 -3.01 -8.17 3.36
CA SER A 224 -2.23 -8.44 2.15
C SER A 224 -1.28 -7.30 1.79
N TYR A 225 -1.29 -6.21 2.54
CA TYR A 225 -0.42 -5.06 2.32
C TYR A 225 1.05 -5.46 2.46
N SER A 226 1.89 -5.06 1.51
CA SER A 226 3.32 -5.42 1.50
C SER A 226 4.20 -4.56 2.40
N GLY A 227 3.71 -3.38 2.82
CA GLY A 227 4.40 -2.49 3.76
C GLY A 227 4.30 -2.95 5.21
N GLN A 228 4.94 -2.23 6.10
CA GLN A 228 5.04 -2.61 7.52
C GLN A 228 3.73 -2.38 8.30
N GLU A 229 2.98 -1.33 7.95
CA GLU A 229 1.76 -0.93 8.67
C GLU A 229 0.65 -0.52 7.68
N PRO A 230 -0.46 -1.27 7.60
CA PRO A 230 -1.57 -0.93 6.73
C PRO A 230 -2.41 0.25 7.22
N GLU A 231 -2.32 0.59 8.52
CA GLU A 231 -3.02 1.72 9.12
C GLU A 231 -2.23 3.02 8.95
N VAL A 232 -2.04 3.44 7.69
CA VAL A 232 -1.36 4.69 7.38
C VAL A 232 -2.26 5.87 7.73
N GLY A 233 -1.70 6.85 8.43
CA GLY A 233 -2.41 8.07 8.80
C GLY A 233 -2.78 8.91 7.59
N MET A 234 -3.99 9.48 7.61
CA MET A 234 -4.44 10.45 6.61
C MET A 234 -4.20 11.87 7.14
N PRO A 235 -3.20 12.61 6.62
CA PRO A 235 -2.88 13.96 7.15
C PRO A 235 -4.03 14.96 6.99
N SER A 236 -4.80 14.84 5.91
CA SER A 236 -6.06 15.58 5.69
C SER A 236 -6.92 14.85 4.67
N ALA A 237 -8.22 15.13 4.63
CA ALA A 237 -9.15 14.55 3.66
C ALA A 237 -8.77 14.85 2.18
N LYS A 238 -7.97 15.90 1.95
CA LYS A 238 -7.53 16.32 0.61
C LYS A 238 -6.12 15.82 0.27
N SER A 239 -5.43 15.11 1.17
CA SER A 239 -4.06 14.67 0.97
C SER A 239 -4.01 13.28 0.35
N LEU A 240 -2.99 13.04 -0.47
CA LEU A 240 -2.63 11.68 -0.87
C LEU A 240 -2.11 10.91 0.35
N VAL A 241 -2.65 9.73 0.59
CA VAL A 241 -2.15 8.84 1.65
C VAL A 241 -1.01 8.02 1.09
N LYS A 242 0.18 8.34 1.59
CA LYS A 242 1.45 7.70 1.20
C LYS A 242 2.08 7.03 2.41
N ASP A 243 2.43 5.77 2.28
CA ASP A 243 3.28 5.09 3.26
C ASP A 243 4.76 5.34 2.92
N ASN A 244 5.43 6.09 3.78
CA ASN A 244 6.87 6.37 3.71
C ASN A 244 7.65 5.53 4.73
N ALA A 245 7.35 4.23 4.85
CA ALA A 245 7.85 3.32 5.87
C ALA A 245 7.37 3.71 7.28
N THR A 246 6.05 3.84 7.43
CA THR A 246 5.40 4.09 8.72
C THR A 246 5.78 3.01 9.72
N THR A 247 6.22 3.42 10.91
CA THR A 247 6.58 2.49 11.97
C THR A 247 5.36 1.65 12.39
N PRO A 248 5.46 0.32 12.39
CA PRO A 248 4.34 -0.53 12.77
C PRO A 248 4.01 -0.38 14.26
N VAL A 249 2.75 -0.64 14.58
CA VAL A 249 2.28 -0.66 15.97
C VAL A 249 3.02 -1.74 16.75
N SER A 250 3.56 -1.36 17.91
CA SER A 250 4.30 -2.29 18.77
C SER A 250 3.36 -3.21 19.56
N LYS A 251 3.67 -4.49 19.59
CA LYS A 251 3.01 -5.44 20.49
C LYS A 251 3.37 -5.10 21.94
N ARG A 252 2.34 -5.10 22.80
CA ARG A 252 2.52 -4.81 24.23
C ARG A 252 1.87 -5.88 25.07
N TYR A 253 2.55 -6.29 26.12
CA TYR A 253 2.05 -7.26 27.09
C TYR A 253 1.98 -6.60 28.46
N VAL A 254 0.86 -6.78 29.17
CA VAL A 254 0.61 -6.20 30.48
C VAL A 254 0.09 -7.29 31.40
N PHE A 255 0.69 -7.38 32.60
CA PHE A 255 0.26 -8.28 33.66
C PHE A 255 -0.25 -7.44 34.83
N ASN A 256 -1.46 -7.72 35.29
CA ASN A 256 -2.08 -7.04 36.41
C ASN A 256 -2.56 -8.06 37.44
N ILE A 257 -2.41 -7.70 38.72
CA ILE A 257 -2.96 -8.46 39.84
C ILE A 257 -3.83 -7.49 40.65
N ASN A 258 -5.11 -7.83 40.76
CA ASN A 258 -6.07 -7.07 41.58
C ASN A 258 -6.34 -7.87 42.85
N LEU A 259 -6.08 -7.27 44.02
CA LEU A 259 -6.33 -7.81 45.35
C LEU A 259 -7.39 -6.99 46.03
N ASN A 260 -8.40 -7.66 46.60
CA ASN A 260 -9.39 -7.04 47.51
C ASN A 260 -9.18 -7.66 48.89
N PHE A 261 -9.12 -6.81 49.88
CA PHE A 261 -8.99 -7.18 51.29
C PHE A 261 -10.33 -7.10 52.02
#